data_96d3009184bc4ae5518edd4ee4d36481
#
_entry.id   96d3009184bc4ae5518edd4ee4d36481
#
_cell.length_a   1.000
_cell.length_b   1.000
_cell.length_c   1.000
_cell.angle_alpha   90.00
_cell.angle_beta   90.00
_cell.angle_gamma   90.00
#
_symmetry.space_group_name_H-M   'P 1'
#
loop_
_entity.id
_entity.type
_entity.pdbx_description
1 polymer ?
#
loop_
_entity_poly.entity_id
_entity_poly.type
_entity_poly.pdbx_seq_one_letter_code
_entity_poly.pdbx_strand_id
1 'polypeptide(L)'
;MKKFLVVYHAPIEAMAQTTNVSPEQQAKGMEAWMQWAQRCGDKLVDMGAPLMNGQQLSNDGSAKNSDKQVCGYSVLQAENMEDAKSLLTGHPHISGWHPEAKIEVHETMKLPGM
;
A
#
# COMPACT_ATOMS: atom_id res chain seq x y z
N MET A 1 11.50 -17.39 3.11
CA MET A 1 11.39 -15.92 3.22
C MET A 1 10.21 -15.55 4.09
N LYS A 2 10.29 -14.39 4.70
CA LYS A 2 9.20 -13.84 5.50
C LYS A 2 8.26 -13.05 4.62
N LYS A 3 6.99 -12.94 5.02
CA LYS A 3 6.01 -12.11 4.33
C LYS A 3 5.83 -10.77 5.05
N PHE A 4 5.56 -9.73 4.29
CA PHE A 4 5.40 -8.37 4.80
C PHE A 4 4.14 -7.77 4.21
N LEU A 5 3.30 -7.19 5.08
CA LEU A 5 2.14 -6.42 4.65
C LEU A 5 2.57 -4.97 4.46
N VAL A 6 2.35 -4.47 3.27
CA VAL A 6 2.64 -3.07 2.92
C VAL A 6 1.31 -2.32 2.90
N VAL A 7 1.22 -1.25 3.67
CA VAL A 7 0.00 -0.44 3.76
C VAL A 7 0.33 0.96 3.27
N TYR A 8 -0.45 1.44 2.31
CA TYR A 8 -0.29 2.76 1.73
C TYR A 8 -1.23 3.73 2.43
N HIS A 9 -0.71 4.89 2.83
CA HIS A 9 -1.46 5.94 3.51
C HIS A 9 -1.37 7.24 2.72
N ALA A 10 -2.49 7.95 2.61
CA ALA A 10 -2.53 9.28 2.02
C ALA A 10 -3.79 10.01 2.50
N PRO A 11 -3.76 11.36 2.55
CA PRO A 11 -4.96 12.13 2.88
C PRO A 11 -6.11 11.86 1.92
N ILE A 12 -7.34 11.96 2.42
CA ILE A 12 -8.54 11.72 1.61
C ILE A 12 -8.59 12.65 0.40
N GLU A 13 -8.14 13.91 0.56
CA GLU A 13 -8.12 14.87 -0.54
C GLU A 13 -7.20 14.41 -1.68
N ALA A 14 -6.07 13.79 -1.35
CA ALA A 14 -5.15 13.26 -2.36
C ALA A 14 -5.79 12.11 -3.13
N MET A 15 -6.55 11.25 -2.44
CA MET A 15 -7.29 10.16 -3.08
C MET A 15 -8.36 10.69 -4.02
N ALA A 16 -9.10 11.72 -3.61
CA ALA A 16 -10.11 12.35 -4.44
C ALA A 16 -9.49 12.93 -5.73
N GLN A 17 -8.30 13.52 -5.63
CA GLN A 17 -7.59 14.06 -6.79
C GLN A 17 -7.23 12.98 -7.79
N THR A 18 -6.83 11.78 -7.32
CA THR A 18 -6.44 10.69 -8.22
C THR A 18 -7.63 10.09 -8.97
N THR A 19 -8.86 10.20 -8.45
CA THR A 19 -10.04 9.70 -9.14
C THR A 19 -10.52 10.63 -10.24
N ASN A 20 -10.06 11.89 -10.24
CA ASN A 20 -10.48 12.91 -11.20
C ASN A 20 -9.44 13.20 -12.28
N VAL A 21 -8.42 12.35 -12.41
CA VAL A 21 -7.39 12.53 -13.44
C VAL A 21 -7.84 11.94 -14.77
N SER A 22 -7.23 12.42 -15.86
CA SER A 22 -7.54 11.93 -17.20
C SER A 22 -7.15 10.45 -17.36
N PRO A 23 -7.74 9.73 -18.34
CA PRO A 23 -7.32 8.36 -18.63
C PRO A 23 -5.83 8.24 -18.94
N GLU A 24 -5.23 9.25 -19.59
CA GLU A 24 -3.80 9.25 -19.86
C GLU A 24 -2.97 9.30 -18.58
N GLN A 25 -3.37 10.13 -17.63
CA GLN A 25 -2.71 10.23 -16.33
C GLN A 25 -2.88 8.97 -15.51
N GLN A 26 -4.06 8.35 -15.58
CA GLN A 26 -4.30 7.06 -14.92
C GLN A 26 -3.39 5.97 -15.50
N ALA A 27 -3.23 5.94 -16.83
CA ALA A 27 -2.37 4.97 -17.49
C ALA A 27 -0.91 5.16 -17.08
N LYS A 28 -0.43 6.40 -16.99
CA LYS A 28 0.94 6.69 -16.55
C LYS A 28 1.18 6.27 -15.10
N GLY A 29 0.21 6.53 -14.22
CA GLY A 29 0.29 6.10 -12.84
C GLY A 29 0.36 4.58 -12.72
N MET A 30 -0.49 3.88 -13.47
CA MET A 30 -0.49 2.42 -13.49
C MET A 30 0.82 1.87 -14.06
N GLU A 31 1.38 2.53 -15.07
CA GLU A 31 2.68 2.13 -15.65
C GLU A 31 3.78 2.17 -14.59
N ALA A 32 3.84 3.20 -13.76
CA ALA A 32 4.82 3.31 -12.69
C ALA A 32 4.68 2.17 -11.69
N TRP A 33 3.45 1.81 -11.32
CA TRP A 33 3.18 0.69 -10.43
C TRP A 33 3.59 -0.63 -11.06
N MET A 34 3.32 -0.82 -12.34
CA MET A 34 3.71 -2.04 -13.06
C MET A 34 5.22 -2.16 -13.17
N GLN A 35 5.94 -1.04 -13.37
CA GLN A 35 7.40 -1.05 -13.37
C GLN A 35 7.95 -1.45 -12.00
N TRP A 36 7.36 -0.93 -10.92
CA TRP A 36 7.73 -1.34 -9.58
C TRP A 36 7.48 -2.83 -9.37
N ALA A 37 6.33 -3.34 -9.81
CA ALA A 37 6.00 -4.76 -9.69
C ALA A 37 7.01 -5.64 -10.44
N GLN A 38 7.42 -5.23 -11.63
CA GLN A 38 8.42 -5.95 -12.41
C GLN A 38 9.78 -5.95 -11.69
N ARG A 39 10.14 -4.83 -11.08
CA ARG A 39 11.40 -4.73 -10.33
C ARG A 39 11.40 -5.66 -9.12
N CYS A 40 10.28 -5.81 -8.45
CA CYS A 40 10.14 -6.74 -7.32
C CYS A 40 10.20 -8.20 -7.75
N GLY A 41 9.68 -8.50 -8.96
CA GLY A 41 9.65 -9.86 -9.48
C GLY A 41 8.89 -10.82 -8.57
N ASP A 42 9.50 -11.96 -8.24
CA ASP A 42 8.88 -12.97 -7.39
C ASP A 42 8.80 -12.56 -5.92
N LYS A 43 9.40 -11.44 -5.53
CA LYS A 43 9.26 -10.89 -4.18
C LYS A 43 7.90 -10.24 -3.96
N LEU A 44 7.17 -9.93 -5.03
CA LEU A 44 5.81 -9.40 -4.93
C LEU A 44 4.84 -10.57 -4.90
N VAL A 45 4.33 -10.88 -3.70
CA VAL A 45 3.39 -11.99 -3.49
C VAL A 45 2.00 -11.62 -3.98
N ASP A 46 1.57 -10.39 -3.69
CA ASP A 46 0.28 -9.86 -4.09
C ASP A 46 0.43 -8.36 -4.30
N MET A 47 0.15 -7.89 -5.50
CA MET A 47 0.19 -6.46 -5.79
C MET A 47 -0.85 -5.70 -4.96
N GLY A 48 -1.92 -6.40 -4.54
CA GLY A 48 -2.97 -5.82 -3.73
C GLY A 48 -3.95 -5.01 -4.55
N ALA A 49 -4.54 -4.03 -3.89
CA ALA A 49 -5.57 -3.19 -4.51
C ALA A 49 -5.65 -1.85 -3.80
N PRO A 50 -6.19 -0.83 -4.47
CA PRO A 50 -6.60 0.39 -3.77
C PRO A 50 -7.71 0.07 -2.77
N LEU A 51 -7.73 0.78 -1.65
CA LEU A 51 -8.72 0.61 -0.59
C LEU A 51 -9.44 1.93 -0.37
N MET A 52 -10.73 1.86 -0.03
CA MET A 52 -11.56 3.04 0.19
C MET A 52 -12.64 2.74 1.22
N ASN A 53 -13.25 3.80 1.73
CA ASN A 53 -14.42 3.71 2.62
C ASN A 53 -14.14 2.89 3.89
N GLY A 54 -12.94 3.05 4.45
CA GLY A 54 -12.56 2.33 5.66
C GLY A 54 -13.46 2.67 6.84
N GLN A 55 -13.78 1.66 7.64
CA GLN A 55 -14.58 1.80 8.85
C GLN A 55 -13.77 1.30 10.04
N GLN A 56 -13.89 1.98 11.15
CA GLN A 56 -13.30 1.56 12.42
C GLN A 56 -14.41 1.01 13.32
N LEU A 57 -14.25 -0.24 13.74
CA LEU A 57 -15.20 -0.89 14.65
C LEU A 57 -14.64 -0.90 16.05
N SER A 58 -15.49 -0.58 17.03
CA SER A 58 -15.11 -0.58 18.43
C SER A 58 -15.70 -1.79 19.14
N ASN A 59 -15.14 -2.11 20.31
CA ASN A 59 -15.55 -3.31 21.05
C ASN A 59 -16.97 -3.21 21.63
N ASP A 60 -17.56 -2.02 21.64
CA ASP A 60 -18.96 -1.82 22.04
C ASP A 60 -19.94 -2.03 20.88
N GLY A 61 -19.45 -2.41 19.70
CA GLY A 61 -20.25 -2.63 18.50
C GLY A 61 -20.45 -1.40 17.64
N SER A 62 -19.95 -0.23 18.05
CA SER A 62 -20.08 0.98 17.24
C SER A 62 -19.10 0.98 16.08
N ALA A 63 -19.43 1.76 15.03
CA ALA A 63 -18.57 1.93 13.85
C ALA A 63 -18.49 3.42 13.52
N LYS A 64 -17.33 3.83 13.01
CA LYS A 64 -17.13 5.18 12.49
C LYS A 64 -16.20 5.11 11.29
N ASN A 65 -16.17 6.18 10.50
CA ASN A 65 -15.21 6.25 9.38
C ASN A 65 -13.79 6.20 9.92
N SER A 66 -12.94 5.44 9.23
CA SER A 66 -11.53 5.34 9.60
C SER A 66 -10.82 6.67 9.34
N ASP A 67 -9.99 7.10 10.29
CA ASP A 67 -9.12 8.27 10.17
C ASP A 67 -7.66 7.88 9.89
N LYS A 68 -7.39 6.61 9.60
CA LYS A 68 -6.02 6.10 9.41
C LYS A 68 -5.47 6.39 8.02
N GLN A 69 -6.26 6.96 7.13
CA GLN A 69 -5.82 7.36 5.78
C GLN A 69 -5.26 6.21 4.95
N VAL A 70 -5.77 4.99 5.18
CA VAL A 70 -5.37 3.81 4.41
C VAL A 70 -5.96 3.89 3.02
N CYS A 71 -5.11 3.75 2.00
CA CYS A 71 -5.57 3.87 0.61
C CYS A 71 -5.14 2.70 -0.27
N GLY A 72 -4.50 1.68 0.29
CA GLY A 72 -4.12 0.50 -0.48
C GLY A 72 -3.24 -0.44 0.30
N TYR A 73 -2.94 -1.59 -0.30
CA TYR A 73 -2.04 -2.56 0.29
C TYR A 73 -1.33 -3.37 -0.78
N SER A 74 -0.21 -3.96 -0.40
CA SER A 74 0.51 -4.99 -1.17
C SER A 74 1.11 -6.00 -0.20
N VAL A 75 1.50 -7.17 -0.70
CA VAL A 75 2.18 -8.19 0.10
C VAL A 75 3.50 -8.52 -0.56
N LEU A 76 4.58 -8.42 0.19
CA LEU A 76 5.93 -8.75 -0.28
C LEU A 76 6.46 -9.96 0.47
N GLN A 77 7.49 -10.61 -0.09
CA GLN A 77 8.31 -11.56 0.64
C GLN A 77 9.76 -11.12 0.55
N ALA A 78 10.49 -11.29 1.65
CA ALA A 78 11.88 -10.88 1.75
C ALA A 78 12.55 -11.64 2.89
N GLU A 79 13.88 -11.62 2.92
CA GLU A 79 14.63 -12.30 3.98
C GLU A 79 14.46 -11.61 5.33
N ASN A 80 14.34 -10.27 5.33
CA ASN A 80 14.23 -9.48 6.55
C ASN A 80 13.61 -8.12 6.22
N MET A 81 13.39 -7.31 7.26
CA MET A 81 12.78 -5.98 7.11
C MET A 81 13.63 -5.06 6.22
N GLU A 82 14.95 -5.12 6.31
CA GLU A 82 15.82 -4.27 5.49
C GLU A 82 15.65 -4.58 4.00
N ASP A 83 15.55 -5.87 3.66
CA ASP A 83 15.30 -6.27 2.28
C ASP A 83 13.91 -5.83 1.81
N ALA A 84 12.89 -5.94 2.67
CA ALA A 84 11.55 -5.48 2.35
C ALA A 84 11.55 -3.97 2.08
N LYS A 85 12.22 -3.20 2.93
CA LYS A 85 12.33 -1.75 2.75
C LYS A 85 13.04 -1.39 1.45
N SER A 86 14.08 -2.14 1.08
CA SER A 86 14.81 -1.85 -0.16
C SER A 86 13.95 -2.07 -1.40
N LEU A 87 13.00 -3.02 -1.36
CA LEU A 87 12.05 -3.23 -2.45
C LEU A 87 11.10 -2.03 -2.62
N LEU A 88 10.90 -1.25 -1.57
CA LEU A 88 10.00 -0.09 -1.58
C LEU A 88 10.71 1.22 -1.89
N THR A 89 12.04 1.22 -2.04
CA THR A 89 12.80 2.39 -2.42
C THR A 89 12.37 2.86 -3.81
N GLY A 90 11.99 4.13 -3.93
CA GLY A 90 11.53 4.68 -5.21
C GLY A 90 10.14 4.23 -5.62
N HIS A 91 9.36 3.65 -4.71
CA HIS A 91 7.99 3.26 -5.00
C HIS A 91 7.16 4.46 -5.44
N PRO A 92 6.29 4.31 -6.47
CA PRO A 92 5.51 5.45 -6.99
C PRO A 92 4.67 6.17 -5.94
N HIS A 93 4.15 5.47 -4.93
CA HIS A 93 3.33 6.09 -3.89
C HIS A 93 4.07 7.17 -3.10
N ILE A 94 5.38 7.04 -2.92
CA ILE A 94 6.20 7.97 -2.14
C ILE A 94 7.20 8.74 -3.01
N SER A 95 7.03 8.73 -4.33
CA SER A 95 7.99 9.35 -5.26
C SER A 95 7.42 10.64 -5.86
N GLY A 96 6.99 11.57 -4.98
CA GLY A 96 6.59 12.90 -5.41
C GLY A 96 5.12 13.10 -5.72
N TRP A 97 4.28 12.07 -5.49
CA TRP A 97 2.85 12.20 -5.73
C TRP A 97 2.17 13.15 -4.74
N HIS A 98 2.46 12.98 -3.44
CA HIS A 98 1.89 13.84 -2.40
C HIS A 98 2.84 13.88 -1.21
N PRO A 99 3.09 15.06 -0.61
CA PRO A 99 4.08 15.17 0.48
C PRO A 99 3.71 14.39 1.74
N GLU A 100 2.41 14.10 1.94
CA GLU A 100 1.95 13.35 3.11
C GLU A 100 1.69 11.87 2.81
N ALA A 101 1.98 11.41 1.58
CA ALA A 101 1.89 9.99 1.25
C ALA A 101 2.96 9.21 2.00
N LYS A 102 2.57 8.09 2.61
CA LYS A 102 3.45 7.26 3.43
C LYS A 102 3.22 5.80 3.12
N ILE A 103 4.24 5.00 3.37
CA ILE A 103 4.14 3.55 3.32
C ILE A 103 4.53 3.01 4.69
N GLU A 104 3.69 2.10 5.21
CA GLU A 104 4.06 1.28 6.37
C GLU A 104 4.28 -0.13 5.91
N VAL A 105 5.29 -0.78 6.47
CA VAL A 105 5.59 -2.17 6.17
C VAL A 105 5.68 -2.93 7.49
N HIS A 106 4.92 -4.04 7.56
CA HIS A 106 4.82 -4.85 8.79
C HIS A 106 5.14 -6.30 8.47
N GLU A 107 5.97 -6.91 9.30
CA GLU A 107 6.29 -8.33 9.17
C GLU A 107 5.10 -9.15 9.67
N THR A 108 4.67 -10.15 8.89
CA THR A 108 3.62 -11.06 9.35
C THR A 108 4.20 -12.07 10.34
N MET A 109 3.39 -12.46 11.30
CA MET A 109 3.73 -13.51 12.25
C MET A 109 2.98 -14.78 11.91
N LYS A 110 3.62 -15.93 12.13
CA LYS A 110 2.91 -17.20 12.03
C LYS A 110 1.95 -17.34 13.22
N LEU A 111 0.71 -17.71 12.91
CA LEU A 111 -0.24 -18.05 13.97
C LEU A 111 0.10 -19.44 14.52
N PRO A 112 -0.05 -19.65 15.85
CA PRO A 112 0.17 -20.97 16.43
C PRO A 112 -0.70 -22.03 15.75
N GLY A 113 -0.08 -23.16 15.38
CA GLY A 113 -0.78 -24.26 14.74
C GLY A 113 -1.06 -24.11 13.25
N MET A 114 -0.52 -23.06 12.62
CA MET A 114 -0.75 -22.81 11.18
C MET A 114 0.54 -22.84 10.38
#